data_f8b7e1a352907df948c9687d652d7dda
#
_entry.id   f8b7e1a352907df948c9687d652d7dda
#
_cell.length_a   1.000
_cell.length_b   1.000
_cell.length_c   1.000
_cell.angle_alpha   90.00
_cell.angle_beta   90.00
_cell.angle_gamma   90.00
#
_symmetry.space_group_name_H-M   'P 1'
#
loop_
_entity.id
_entity.type
_entity.pdbx_description
1 polymer ?
#
loop_
_entity_poly.entity_id
_entity_poly.type
_entity_poly.pdbx_seq_one_letter_code
_entity_poly.pdbx_strand_id
1 'polypeptide(L)'
;QSQDGKTEFTLDSSCKKDLAKIFAEMNPIVRDKQDITHVTYANRKINYYIKKNKIAKKDRTILKKYVETDCKLLCAVVTAANGFVRESVGDDVSEERVNVISAAYSLVGKVGYFWGGKSTVIGEDPGWGTSEKVSAEGSKSTGTIRAYGLDCSGFVTWAVINGYQDKAMQEAVGDGTSDQWEKANVVTEADAQPGDLVFQKGPEAGSDNHAGIL
;
A
#
# COMPACT_ATOMS: atom_id res chain seq x y z
N GLN A 1 -19.66 9.12 -20.42
CA GLN A 1 -18.56 9.85 -21.08
C GLN A 1 -18.65 11.30 -20.64
N SER A 2 -17.64 11.79 -19.92
CA SER A 2 -17.55 13.22 -19.63
C SER A 2 -17.20 13.96 -20.92
N GLN A 3 -17.64 15.22 -21.04
CA GLN A 3 -17.34 16.06 -22.19
C GLN A 3 -15.83 16.31 -22.39
N ASP A 4 -15.02 16.00 -21.38
CA ASP A 4 -13.56 16.21 -21.37
C ASP A 4 -12.77 14.94 -21.71
N GLY A 5 -13.42 13.87 -22.16
CA GLY A 5 -12.76 12.59 -22.44
C GLY A 5 -12.30 11.82 -21.20
N LYS A 6 -12.56 12.31 -20.00
CA LYS A 6 -12.34 11.60 -18.75
C LYS A 6 -13.53 10.72 -18.47
N THR A 7 -13.28 9.43 -18.27
CA THR A 7 -14.33 8.50 -17.85
C THR A 7 -14.34 8.45 -16.33
N GLU A 8 -15.33 9.03 -15.71
CA GLU A 8 -15.59 8.84 -14.27
C GLU A 8 -16.38 7.55 -14.08
N PHE A 9 -15.81 6.63 -13.31
CA PHE A 9 -16.50 5.43 -12.85
C PHE A 9 -17.00 5.67 -11.43
N THR A 10 -18.30 5.79 -11.28
CA THR A 10 -18.93 5.80 -9.97
C THR A 10 -19.35 4.38 -9.64
N LEU A 11 -18.75 3.80 -8.62
CA LEU A 11 -19.19 2.52 -8.07
C LEU A 11 -20.23 2.76 -7.01
N ASP A 12 -21.34 2.03 -7.12
CA ASP A 12 -22.32 1.97 -6.04
C ASP A 12 -21.74 1.21 -4.81
N SER A 13 -22.43 1.35 -3.67
CA SER A 13 -21.99 0.74 -2.41
C SER A 13 -21.92 -0.78 -2.46
N SER A 14 -22.76 -1.43 -3.29
CA SER A 14 -22.75 -2.87 -3.48
C SER A 14 -21.49 -3.33 -4.20
N CYS A 15 -21.15 -2.66 -5.31
CA CYS A 15 -19.92 -2.94 -6.05
C CYS A 15 -18.66 -2.74 -5.20
N LYS A 16 -18.64 -1.70 -4.35
CA LYS A 16 -17.52 -1.45 -3.43
C LYS A 16 -17.34 -2.60 -2.43
N LYS A 17 -18.43 -3.09 -1.84
CA LYS A 17 -18.42 -4.24 -0.93
C LYS A 17 -17.94 -5.51 -1.62
N ASP A 18 -18.40 -5.77 -2.83
CA ASP A 18 -17.99 -6.94 -3.59
C ASP A 18 -16.51 -6.90 -3.97
N LEU A 19 -15.99 -5.73 -4.36
CA LEU A 19 -14.57 -5.54 -4.65
C LEU A 19 -13.71 -5.75 -3.40
N ALA A 20 -14.10 -5.17 -2.27
CA ALA A 20 -13.41 -5.36 -0.99
C ALA A 20 -13.35 -6.84 -0.59
N LYS A 21 -14.46 -7.54 -0.72
CA LYS A 21 -14.56 -8.97 -0.44
C LYS A 21 -13.65 -9.80 -1.35
N ILE A 22 -13.66 -9.50 -2.66
CA ILE A 22 -12.80 -10.18 -3.64
C ILE A 22 -11.31 -9.91 -3.31
N PHE A 23 -10.97 -8.66 -2.99
CA PHE A 23 -9.61 -8.29 -2.63
C PHE A 23 -9.12 -9.06 -1.39
N ALA A 24 -9.91 -9.11 -0.33
CA ALA A 24 -9.59 -9.86 0.87
C ALA A 24 -9.45 -11.37 0.60
N GLU A 25 -10.29 -11.92 -0.28
CA GLU A 25 -10.19 -13.32 -0.70
C GLU A 25 -8.90 -13.62 -1.49
N MET A 26 -8.48 -12.69 -2.35
CA MET A 26 -7.30 -12.87 -3.19
C MET A 26 -6.00 -12.62 -2.44
N ASN A 27 -6.04 -11.82 -1.39
CA ASN A 27 -4.86 -11.41 -0.62
C ASN A 27 -5.02 -11.71 0.89
N PRO A 28 -5.38 -12.94 1.29
CA PRO A 28 -5.46 -13.25 2.70
C PRO A 28 -4.08 -13.15 3.33
N ILE A 29 -4.07 -12.71 4.59
CA ILE A 29 -2.88 -12.76 5.43
C ILE A 29 -2.54 -14.23 5.68
N VAL A 30 -1.34 -14.63 5.30
CA VAL A 30 -0.79 -15.95 5.65
C VAL A 30 0.19 -15.74 6.79
N ARG A 31 -0.23 -16.14 7.99
CA ARG A 31 0.67 -16.14 9.14
C ARG A 31 1.59 -17.36 9.05
N ASP A 32 2.90 -17.13 9.13
CA ASP A 32 3.81 -18.21 9.41
C ASP A 32 3.57 -18.68 10.85
N LYS A 33 3.34 -19.98 11.04
CA LYS A 33 3.12 -20.56 12.36
C LYS A 33 4.37 -20.54 13.26
N GLN A 34 5.53 -20.32 12.66
CA GLN A 34 6.82 -20.31 13.34
C GLN A 34 7.37 -18.90 13.58
N ASP A 35 6.89 -17.90 12.84
CA ASP A 35 7.33 -16.52 12.95
C ASP A 35 6.12 -15.56 12.95
N ILE A 36 5.77 -15.09 14.15
CA ILE A 36 4.67 -14.16 14.37
C ILE A 36 4.97 -12.75 13.86
N THR A 37 6.22 -12.46 13.51
CA THR A 37 6.66 -11.14 13.03
C THR A 37 6.56 -10.98 11.51
N HIS A 38 6.39 -12.09 10.76
CA HIS A 38 6.24 -12.05 9.31
C HIS A 38 4.78 -12.15 8.89
N VAL A 39 4.29 -11.09 8.24
CA VAL A 39 2.97 -11.08 7.60
C VAL A 39 3.18 -11.21 6.09
N THR A 40 2.77 -12.34 5.53
CA THR A 40 2.82 -12.57 4.09
C THR A 40 1.40 -12.55 3.53
N TYR A 41 1.19 -11.77 2.45
CA TYR A 41 -0.04 -11.83 1.68
C TYR A 41 0.07 -12.91 0.62
N ALA A 42 -0.97 -13.72 0.46
CA ALA A 42 -0.97 -14.85 -0.46
C ALA A 42 -0.92 -14.47 -1.95
N ASN A 43 -1.16 -13.21 -2.32
CA ASN A 43 -1.13 -12.68 -3.68
C ASN A 43 -1.63 -13.70 -4.72
N ARG A 44 -2.87 -14.17 -4.55
CA ARG A 44 -3.47 -15.22 -5.35
C ARG A 44 -3.79 -14.71 -6.75
N LYS A 45 -3.50 -15.51 -7.77
CA LYS A 45 -3.73 -15.15 -9.18
C LYS A 45 -5.17 -15.46 -9.58
N ILE A 46 -5.64 -14.84 -10.69
CA ILE A 46 -7.00 -14.98 -11.21
C ILE A 46 -7.46 -16.45 -11.38
N ASN A 47 -6.54 -17.35 -11.71
CA ASN A 47 -6.87 -18.77 -11.83
C ASN A 47 -7.32 -19.41 -10.52
N TYR A 48 -6.81 -18.92 -9.36
CA TYR A 48 -7.29 -19.33 -8.05
C TYR A 48 -8.74 -18.91 -7.86
N TYR A 49 -9.06 -17.64 -8.15
CA TYR A 49 -10.43 -17.12 -8.04
C TYR A 49 -11.40 -17.90 -8.93
N ILE A 50 -11.04 -18.12 -10.20
CA ILE A 50 -11.83 -18.90 -11.16
C ILE A 50 -12.13 -20.30 -10.61
N LYS A 51 -11.13 -20.97 -10.05
CA LYS A 51 -11.27 -22.33 -9.50
C LYS A 51 -12.12 -22.34 -8.25
N LYS A 52 -11.84 -21.46 -7.29
CA LYS A 52 -12.52 -21.40 -5.99
C LYS A 52 -14.00 -21.07 -6.16
N ASN A 53 -14.32 -20.09 -6.99
CA ASN A 53 -15.69 -19.63 -7.20
C ASN A 53 -16.43 -20.38 -8.32
N LYS A 54 -15.82 -21.46 -8.86
CA LYS A 54 -16.40 -22.32 -9.90
C LYS A 54 -16.94 -21.54 -11.11
N ILE A 55 -16.20 -20.48 -11.51
CA ILE A 55 -16.62 -19.58 -12.58
C ILE A 55 -16.89 -20.37 -13.88
N ALA A 56 -18.04 -20.13 -14.49
CA ALA A 56 -18.47 -20.80 -15.70
C ALA A 56 -17.49 -20.56 -16.87
N LYS A 57 -17.30 -21.57 -17.74
CA LYS A 57 -16.31 -21.50 -18.82
C LYS A 57 -16.48 -20.27 -19.73
N LYS A 58 -17.74 -19.88 -19.99
CA LYS A 58 -18.08 -18.72 -20.82
C LYS A 58 -17.57 -17.39 -20.25
N ASP A 59 -17.49 -17.28 -18.92
CA ASP A 59 -17.13 -16.04 -18.22
C ASP A 59 -15.62 -15.93 -17.93
N ARG A 60 -14.87 -17.05 -18.04
CA ARG A 60 -13.44 -17.09 -17.71
C ARG A 60 -12.59 -16.24 -18.65
N THR A 61 -12.93 -16.19 -19.93
CA THR A 61 -12.20 -15.39 -20.93
C THR A 61 -12.39 -13.90 -20.66
N ILE A 62 -13.60 -13.49 -20.29
CA ILE A 62 -13.93 -12.11 -19.94
C ILE A 62 -13.15 -11.71 -18.69
N LEU A 63 -13.17 -12.54 -17.62
CA LEU A 63 -12.43 -12.28 -16.39
C LEU A 63 -10.91 -12.17 -16.63
N LYS A 64 -10.33 -13.02 -17.47
CA LYS A 64 -8.91 -12.94 -17.81
C LYS A 64 -8.58 -11.65 -18.55
N LYS A 65 -9.43 -11.22 -19.48
CA LYS A 65 -9.28 -9.93 -20.16
C LYS A 65 -9.32 -8.75 -19.20
N TYR A 66 -10.17 -8.78 -18.18
CA TYR A 66 -10.20 -7.74 -17.17
C TYR A 66 -8.90 -7.65 -16.34
N VAL A 67 -8.22 -8.77 -16.13
CA VAL A 67 -6.92 -8.80 -15.44
C VAL A 67 -5.78 -8.31 -16.35
N GLU A 68 -5.91 -8.48 -17.66
CA GLU A 68 -4.97 -7.96 -18.65
C GLU A 68 -5.21 -6.48 -18.97
N THR A 69 -6.41 -5.99 -18.72
CA THR A 69 -6.76 -4.57 -18.85
C THR A 69 -6.10 -3.80 -17.71
N ASP A 70 -5.51 -2.66 -18.04
CA ASP A 70 -4.69 -1.84 -17.15
C ASP A 70 -5.29 -1.73 -15.74
N CYS A 71 -4.67 -2.44 -14.81
CA CYS A 71 -5.05 -2.42 -13.39
C CYS A 71 -5.01 -1.01 -12.78
N LYS A 72 -4.38 -0.03 -13.42
CA LYS A 72 -4.42 1.37 -12.99
C LYS A 72 -5.85 1.91 -12.96
N LEU A 73 -6.68 1.50 -13.90
CA LEU A 73 -8.10 1.90 -13.91
C LEU A 73 -8.89 1.22 -12.78
N LEU A 74 -8.65 -0.08 -12.55
CA LEU A 74 -9.24 -0.80 -11.40
C LEU A 74 -8.71 -0.27 -10.07
N CYS A 75 -7.44 0.10 -10.00
CA CYS A 75 -6.85 0.68 -8.80
C CYS A 75 -7.30 2.13 -8.59
N ALA A 76 -7.53 2.91 -9.62
CA ALA A 76 -8.18 4.23 -9.49
C ALA A 76 -9.61 4.11 -8.93
N VAL A 77 -10.27 3.00 -9.21
CA VAL A 77 -11.59 2.63 -8.65
C VAL A 77 -11.45 2.18 -7.19
N VAL A 78 -10.37 1.51 -6.84
CA VAL A 78 -10.03 1.11 -5.44
C VAL A 78 -9.50 2.31 -4.64
N THR A 79 -9.18 3.43 -5.26
CA THR A 79 -8.88 4.68 -4.56
C THR A 79 -10.14 5.43 -4.06
N ALA A 80 -11.33 4.91 -4.30
CA ALA A 80 -12.42 5.09 -3.35
C ALA A 80 -12.11 4.31 -2.04
N ALA A 81 -10.84 4.10 -1.76
CA ALA A 81 -10.27 3.32 -0.67
C ALA A 81 -10.62 3.89 0.69
N ASN A 82 -10.89 5.20 0.77
CA ASN A 82 -11.27 5.82 2.03
C ASN A 82 -12.54 5.18 2.62
N GLY A 83 -13.54 4.90 1.80
CA GLY A 83 -14.75 4.20 2.25
C GLY A 83 -14.48 2.76 2.70
N PHE A 84 -13.62 2.04 1.99
CA PHE A 84 -13.21 0.68 2.34
C PHE A 84 -12.38 0.65 3.62
N VAL A 85 -11.40 1.55 3.74
CA VAL A 85 -10.55 1.66 4.94
C VAL A 85 -11.42 2.02 6.13
N ARG A 86 -12.31 3.02 6.01
CA ARG A 86 -13.24 3.40 7.07
C ARG A 86 -14.10 2.21 7.54
N GLU A 87 -14.68 1.46 6.60
CA GLU A 87 -15.49 0.27 6.92
C GLU A 87 -14.65 -0.83 7.62
N SER A 88 -13.35 -0.91 7.32
CA SER A 88 -12.44 -1.92 7.88
C SER A 88 -11.92 -1.58 9.27
N VAL A 89 -11.63 -0.28 9.52
CA VAL A 89 -11.03 0.17 10.78
C VAL A 89 -12.06 0.67 11.81
N GLY A 90 -13.29 0.94 11.37
CA GLY A 90 -14.39 1.42 12.22
C GLY A 90 -14.47 2.94 12.34
N ASP A 91 -15.57 3.41 12.93
CA ASP A 91 -15.89 4.84 13.01
C ASP A 91 -15.08 5.58 14.09
N ASP A 92 -14.47 4.85 15.02
CA ASP A 92 -13.68 5.42 16.14
C ASP A 92 -12.27 5.87 15.71
N VAL A 93 -11.82 5.48 14.51
CA VAL A 93 -10.51 5.89 13.96
C VAL A 93 -10.62 7.25 13.31
N SER A 94 -9.68 8.17 13.61
CA SER A 94 -9.70 9.53 13.07
C SER A 94 -9.60 9.57 11.53
N GLU A 95 -10.12 10.64 10.93
CA GLU A 95 -10.06 10.82 9.46
C GLU A 95 -8.62 10.89 8.95
N GLU A 96 -7.71 11.50 9.70
CA GLU A 96 -6.30 11.59 9.33
C GLU A 96 -5.67 10.20 9.22
N ARG A 97 -5.95 9.32 10.18
CA ARG A 97 -5.47 7.93 10.15
C ARG A 97 -6.06 7.16 8.97
N VAL A 98 -7.36 7.29 8.73
CA VAL A 98 -8.02 6.68 7.57
C VAL A 98 -7.41 7.17 6.27
N ASN A 99 -7.11 8.46 6.16
CA ASN A 99 -6.50 9.05 4.98
C ASN A 99 -5.07 8.53 4.75
N VAL A 100 -4.26 8.41 5.81
CA VAL A 100 -2.92 7.82 5.74
C VAL A 100 -2.96 6.37 5.30
N ILE A 101 -3.84 5.56 5.89
CA ILE A 101 -4.02 4.16 5.49
C ILE A 101 -4.51 4.07 4.04
N SER A 102 -5.43 4.94 3.64
CA SER A 102 -5.94 4.98 2.27
C SER A 102 -4.86 5.37 1.26
N ALA A 103 -4.01 6.33 1.60
CA ALA A 103 -2.85 6.69 0.79
C ALA A 103 -1.89 5.49 0.66
N ALA A 104 -1.57 4.81 1.75
CA ALA A 104 -0.74 3.61 1.74
C ALA A 104 -1.34 2.51 0.85
N TYR A 105 -2.63 2.23 0.98
CA TYR A 105 -3.34 1.26 0.13
C TYR A 105 -3.31 1.63 -1.36
N SER A 106 -3.31 2.92 -1.68
CA SER A 106 -3.28 3.38 -3.07
C SER A 106 -2.02 2.96 -3.83
N LEU A 107 -0.94 2.62 -3.12
CA LEU A 107 0.33 2.17 -3.69
C LEU A 107 0.40 0.66 -3.93
N VAL A 108 -0.50 -0.10 -3.32
CA VAL A 108 -0.47 -1.58 -3.43
C VAL A 108 -0.60 -2.01 -4.89
N GLY A 109 0.40 -2.74 -5.36
CA GLY A 109 0.48 -3.23 -6.74
C GLY A 109 0.92 -2.19 -7.78
N LYS A 110 1.10 -0.93 -7.40
CA LYS A 110 1.54 0.16 -8.30
C LYS A 110 3.02 0.50 -8.14
N VAL A 111 3.49 0.57 -6.91
CA VAL A 111 4.85 1.00 -6.60
C VAL A 111 5.63 -0.16 -6.00
N GLY A 112 6.77 -0.46 -6.59
CA GLY A 112 7.66 -1.52 -6.13
C GLY A 112 8.62 -1.04 -5.06
N TYR A 113 9.25 -2.00 -4.38
CA TYR A 113 10.30 -1.71 -3.42
C TYR A 113 11.59 -1.29 -4.13
N PHE A 114 12.13 -0.15 -3.73
CA PHE A 114 13.41 0.37 -4.21
C PHE A 114 14.24 0.84 -3.01
N TRP A 115 15.39 0.19 -2.76
CA TRP A 115 16.25 0.49 -1.64
C TRP A 115 16.79 1.94 -1.71
N GLY A 116 16.50 2.74 -0.67
CA GLY A 116 16.78 4.17 -0.63
C GLY A 116 15.77 5.02 -1.40
N GLY A 117 14.68 4.43 -1.90
CA GLY A 117 13.64 5.14 -2.63
C GLY A 117 12.78 6.00 -1.72
N LYS A 118 12.64 7.27 -2.09
CA LYS A 118 11.90 8.29 -1.35
C LYS A 118 11.04 9.12 -2.30
N SER A 119 9.94 9.64 -1.80
CA SER A 119 9.13 10.65 -2.50
C SER A 119 8.40 11.54 -1.50
N THR A 120 8.37 12.83 -1.81
CA THR A 120 7.57 13.83 -1.09
C THR A 120 6.50 14.46 -1.99
N VAL A 121 6.21 13.81 -3.11
CA VAL A 121 5.20 14.27 -4.06
C VAL A 121 3.81 14.00 -3.48
N ILE A 122 2.94 15.01 -3.53
CA ILE A 122 1.51 14.80 -3.28
C ILE A 122 0.90 14.23 -4.56
N GLY A 123 0.30 13.05 -4.45
CA GLY A 123 -0.14 12.26 -5.59
C GLY A 123 0.94 11.31 -6.11
N GLU A 124 0.76 10.82 -7.34
CA GLU A 124 1.70 9.88 -7.97
C GLU A 124 3.01 10.59 -8.34
N ASP A 125 4.12 9.98 -7.94
CA ASP A 125 5.44 10.46 -8.34
C ASP A 125 5.74 9.99 -9.78
N PRO A 126 6.00 10.90 -10.73
CA PRO A 126 6.26 10.56 -12.13
C PRO A 126 7.56 9.76 -12.33
N GLY A 127 8.42 9.72 -11.32
CA GLY A 127 9.65 8.91 -11.33
C GLY A 127 9.39 7.41 -11.10
N TRP A 128 8.27 7.04 -10.51
CA TRP A 128 8.00 5.64 -10.22
C TRP A 128 7.92 4.79 -11.49
N GLY A 129 8.55 3.62 -11.43
CA GLY A 129 8.63 2.69 -12.54
C GLY A 129 9.72 3.01 -13.57
N THR A 130 10.37 4.17 -13.49
CA THR A 130 11.53 4.47 -14.33
C THR A 130 12.73 3.60 -13.95
N SER A 131 13.61 3.34 -14.91
CA SER A 131 14.81 2.55 -14.66
C SER A 131 15.85 3.38 -13.94
N GLU A 132 16.12 3.09 -12.67
CA GLU A 132 17.06 3.81 -11.83
C GLU A 132 18.10 2.87 -11.21
N LYS A 133 19.31 3.41 -11.00
CA LYS A 133 20.37 2.71 -10.30
C LYS A 133 20.18 2.85 -8.79
N VAL A 134 20.14 1.72 -8.08
CA VAL A 134 20.15 1.71 -6.61
C VAL A 134 21.51 2.22 -6.14
N SER A 135 21.55 3.46 -5.65
CA SER A 135 22.78 4.13 -5.18
C SER A 135 22.99 4.01 -3.67
N ALA A 136 21.91 3.83 -2.90
CA ALA A 136 22.00 3.65 -1.44
C ALA A 136 22.77 2.36 -1.10
N GLU A 137 23.70 2.46 -0.16
CA GLU A 137 24.49 1.34 0.29
C GLU A 137 23.75 0.45 1.30
N GLY A 138 24.27 -0.74 1.58
CA GLY A 138 23.73 -1.64 2.61
C GLY A 138 22.69 -2.65 2.11
N SER A 139 22.46 -2.74 0.79
CA SER A 139 21.55 -3.74 0.22
C SER A 139 22.23 -4.61 -0.84
N LYS A 140 21.76 -5.84 -1.00
CA LYS A 140 22.14 -6.71 -2.12
C LYS A 140 21.73 -6.14 -3.48
N SER A 141 20.81 -5.18 -3.51
CA SER A 141 20.39 -4.49 -4.73
C SER A 141 21.27 -3.29 -5.08
N THR A 142 22.13 -2.82 -4.18
CA THR A 142 23.04 -1.70 -4.43
C THR A 142 23.84 -1.90 -5.71
N GLY A 143 23.88 -0.88 -6.56
CA GLY A 143 24.56 -0.90 -7.86
C GLY A 143 23.74 -1.52 -8.99
N THR A 144 22.59 -2.17 -8.74
CA THR A 144 21.72 -2.73 -9.79
C THR A 144 20.75 -1.66 -10.33
N ILE A 145 20.28 -1.86 -11.56
CA ILE A 145 19.22 -1.03 -12.16
C ILE A 145 17.87 -1.71 -11.85
N ARG A 146 16.93 -0.93 -11.33
CA ARG A 146 15.59 -1.39 -10.99
C ARG A 146 14.54 -0.35 -11.33
N ALA A 147 13.28 -0.75 -11.40
CA ALA A 147 12.17 0.20 -11.45
C ALA A 147 12.14 1.02 -10.16
N TYR A 148 12.20 2.35 -10.29
CA TYR A 148 12.17 3.26 -9.14
C TYR A 148 10.87 3.12 -8.36
N GLY A 149 10.97 3.22 -7.06
CA GLY A 149 9.86 3.07 -6.13
C GLY A 149 10.23 3.59 -4.75
N LEU A 150 9.68 2.98 -3.70
CA LEU A 150 9.89 3.41 -2.32
C LEU A 150 10.56 2.30 -1.49
N ASP A 151 11.40 2.67 -0.53
CA ASP A 151 11.76 1.77 0.56
C ASP A 151 10.70 1.81 1.67
N CYS A 152 10.90 1.06 2.75
CA CYS A 152 9.91 0.96 3.82
C CYS A 152 9.61 2.31 4.49
N SER A 153 10.63 3.06 4.84
CA SER A 153 10.47 4.38 5.47
C SER A 153 9.98 5.43 4.48
N GLY A 154 10.41 5.38 3.22
CA GLY A 154 9.87 6.24 2.15
C GLY A 154 8.38 5.99 1.89
N PHE A 155 7.93 4.74 1.97
CA PHE A 155 6.52 4.38 1.91
C PHE A 155 5.73 5.03 3.05
N VAL A 156 6.23 4.93 4.29
CA VAL A 156 5.59 5.56 5.47
C VAL A 156 5.53 7.07 5.30
N THR A 157 6.65 7.73 4.99
CA THR A 157 6.72 9.18 4.80
C THR A 157 5.76 9.65 3.73
N TRP A 158 5.74 8.98 2.56
CA TRP A 158 4.84 9.33 1.47
C TRP A 158 3.37 9.15 1.85
N ALA A 159 3.03 8.06 2.54
CA ALA A 159 1.65 7.79 2.97
C ALA A 159 1.15 8.87 3.95
N VAL A 160 1.98 9.32 4.88
CA VAL A 160 1.63 10.39 5.82
C VAL A 160 1.47 11.72 5.09
N ILE A 161 2.42 12.12 4.23
CA ILE A 161 2.32 13.34 3.40
C ILE A 161 1.01 13.35 2.61
N ASN A 162 0.66 12.21 1.99
CA ASN A 162 -0.51 12.12 1.13
C ASN A 162 -1.81 11.97 1.91
N GLY A 163 -1.79 11.35 3.06
CA GLY A 163 -2.94 11.30 3.96
C GLY A 163 -3.34 12.67 4.50
N TYR A 164 -2.35 13.48 4.85
CA TYR A 164 -2.56 14.86 5.32
C TYR A 164 -2.63 15.89 4.18
N GLN A 165 -2.27 15.52 2.95
CA GLN A 165 -2.13 16.44 1.81
C GLN A 165 -1.18 17.61 2.11
N ASP A 166 -0.15 17.37 2.94
CA ASP A 166 0.79 18.39 3.41
C ASP A 166 2.23 17.85 3.41
N LYS A 167 3.10 18.50 2.65
CA LYS A 167 4.54 18.16 2.58
C LYS A 167 5.30 18.43 3.88
N ALA A 168 4.81 19.33 4.72
CA ALA A 168 5.41 19.61 6.03
C ALA A 168 5.38 18.39 6.94
N MET A 169 4.48 17.44 6.68
CA MET A 169 4.40 16.18 7.41
C MET A 169 5.65 15.30 7.27
N GLN A 170 6.51 15.53 6.26
CA GLN A 170 7.82 14.88 6.18
C GLN A 170 8.67 15.16 7.43
N GLU A 171 8.71 16.43 7.84
CA GLU A 171 9.46 16.81 9.05
C GLU A 171 8.86 16.19 10.32
N ALA A 172 7.54 16.10 10.39
CA ALA A 172 6.84 15.55 11.55
C ALA A 172 7.03 14.03 11.68
N VAL A 173 6.93 13.27 10.56
CA VAL A 173 7.03 11.81 10.59
C VAL A 173 8.46 11.31 10.49
N GLY A 174 9.35 12.07 9.86
CA GLY A 174 10.75 11.70 9.63
C GLY A 174 11.01 11.06 8.27
N ASP A 175 12.28 10.92 7.94
CA ASP A 175 12.76 10.35 6.68
C ASP A 175 13.86 9.30 6.95
N GLY A 176 13.45 8.09 7.13
CA GLY A 176 14.28 6.96 7.53
C GLY A 176 13.77 6.31 8.81
N THR A 177 14.03 5.02 8.96
CA THR A 177 13.48 4.24 10.08
C THR A 177 13.93 4.77 11.45
N SER A 178 15.18 5.20 11.58
CA SER A 178 15.70 5.76 12.84
C SER A 178 15.03 7.10 13.19
N ASP A 179 14.93 8.00 12.19
CA ASP A 179 14.30 9.31 12.37
C ASP A 179 12.79 9.16 12.69
N GLN A 180 12.11 8.23 12.00
CA GLN A 180 10.70 7.91 12.27
C GLN A 180 10.51 7.35 13.68
N TRP A 181 11.44 6.52 14.15
CA TRP A 181 11.41 6.01 15.51
C TRP A 181 11.56 7.12 16.55
N GLU A 182 12.56 8.00 16.37
CA GLU A 182 12.83 9.09 17.30
C GLU A 182 11.66 10.09 17.41
N LYS A 183 10.93 10.29 16.31
CA LYS A 183 9.78 11.21 16.26
C LYS A 183 8.46 10.59 16.73
N ALA A 184 8.39 9.26 16.76
CA ALA A 184 7.20 8.54 17.18
C ALA A 184 7.07 8.48 18.72
N ASN A 185 5.83 8.49 19.21
CA ASN A 185 5.53 8.15 20.58
C ASN A 185 5.32 6.64 20.69
N VAL A 186 5.97 6.02 21.65
CA VAL A 186 5.80 4.58 21.93
C VAL A 186 4.41 4.33 22.52
N VAL A 187 3.67 3.42 21.93
CA VAL A 187 2.38 2.93 22.42
C VAL A 187 2.50 1.45 22.77
N THR A 188 1.65 0.96 23.68
CA THR A 188 1.57 -0.48 23.95
C THR A 188 0.78 -1.18 22.86
N GLU A 189 0.97 -2.50 22.72
CA GLU A 189 0.18 -3.29 21.76
C GLU A 189 -1.34 -3.19 22.01
N ALA A 190 -1.74 -3.05 23.28
CA ALA A 190 -3.15 -2.89 23.68
C ALA A 190 -3.75 -1.54 23.28
N ASP A 191 -2.91 -0.51 23.16
CA ASP A 191 -3.32 0.85 22.81
C ASP A 191 -3.07 1.18 21.33
N ALA A 192 -2.48 0.23 20.57
CA ALA A 192 -2.15 0.42 19.18
C ALA A 192 -3.43 0.58 18.33
N GLN A 193 -3.41 1.54 17.43
CA GLN A 193 -4.53 1.88 16.56
C GLN A 193 -4.15 1.78 15.07
N PRO A 194 -5.14 1.53 14.20
CA PRO A 194 -4.91 1.64 12.76
C PRO A 194 -4.25 2.98 12.39
N GLY A 195 -3.21 2.92 11.56
CA GLY A 195 -2.42 4.09 11.18
C GLY A 195 -1.21 4.38 12.10
N ASP A 196 -1.00 3.61 13.17
CA ASP A 196 0.24 3.66 13.94
C ASP A 196 1.40 3.07 13.13
N LEU A 197 2.62 3.55 13.42
CA LEU A 197 3.81 3.00 12.82
C LEU A 197 4.24 1.73 13.54
N VAL A 198 4.64 0.73 12.78
CA VAL A 198 5.21 -0.51 13.30
C VAL A 198 6.65 -0.66 12.82
N PHE A 199 7.52 -1.07 13.71
CA PHE A 199 8.94 -1.31 13.42
C PHE A 199 9.30 -2.74 13.77
N GLN A 200 10.10 -3.38 12.92
CA GLN A 200 10.52 -4.75 13.14
C GLN A 200 11.51 -4.87 14.29
N LYS A 201 12.36 -3.85 14.47
CA LYS A 201 13.42 -3.78 15.48
C LYS A 201 13.48 -2.37 16.05
N GLY A 202 14.26 -2.18 17.13
CA GLY A 202 14.54 -0.86 17.67
C GLY A 202 15.48 -0.02 16.77
N PRO A 203 15.70 1.25 17.14
CA PRO A 203 16.46 2.22 16.35
C PRO A 203 17.92 1.81 16.12
N GLU A 204 18.48 0.95 16.98
CA GLU A 204 19.83 0.43 16.90
C GLU A 204 20.07 -0.45 15.66
N ALA A 205 19.00 -0.93 15.02
CA ALA A 205 19.10 -1.76 13.82
C ALA A 205 19.49 -0.96 12.56
N GLY A 206 19.38 0.37 12.58
CA GLY A 206 19.75 1.23 11.45
C GLY A 206 19.08 0.79 10.14
N SER A 207 19.87 0.52 9.11
CA SER A 207 19.40 0.07 7.80
C SER A 207 18.80 -1.33 7.79
N ASP A 208 19.05 -2.14 8.83
CA ASP A 208 18.46 -3.47 8.98
C ASP A 208 17.05 -3.44 9.59
N ASN A 209 16.54 -2.26 9.89
CA ASN A 209 15.19 -2.09 10.39
C ASN A 209 14.17 -2.05 9.24
N HIS A 210 12.93 -2.32 9.59
CA HIS A 210 11.80 -2.21 8.67
C HIS A 210 10.65 -1.48 9.35
N ALA A 211 10.01 -0.56 8.63
CA ALA A 211 8.87 0.19 9.09
C ALA A 211 7.63 -0.11 8.24
N GLY A 212 6.47 -0.02 8.84
CA GLY A 212 5.17 -0.16 8.21
C GLY A 212 4.10 0.64 8.91
N ILE A 213 2.88 0.53 8.42
CA ILE A 213 1.67 1.17 8.97
C ILE A 213 0.72 0.03 9.38
N LEU A 214 0.19 0.12 10.61
CA LEU A 214 -0.79 -0.82 11.14
C LEU A 214 -2.13 -0.70 10.43
#